data_f1092a7f565213f942f83ea2a78b6e62
#
_entry.id   f1092a7f565213f942f83ea2a78b6e62
#
_cell.length_a   1.000
_cell.length_b   1.000
_cell.length_c   1.000
_cell.angle_alpha   90.00
_cell.angle_beta   90.00
_cell.angle_gamma   90.00
#
_symmetry.space_group_name_H-M   'P 1'
#
loop_
_entity.id
_entity.type
_entity.pdbx_description
1 polymer ?
#
loop_
_entity_poly.entity_id
_entity_poly.type
_entity_poly.pdbx_seq_one_letter_code
_entity_poly.pdbx_strand_id
1 'polypeptide(L)'
;MSVRLGDIAPDFTAQTTQGEIKFHDWLGDSWGVLFSHPKDFTPVCTTELGYVAKIKPEFDKRNVKVIGLSVDSVESHEKWESDIGETQGTPVNFPMIGDSDRTVSNLYDMIHPNANDTMTVRSVF
;
A
#
# COMPACT_ATOMS: atom_id res chain seq x y z
N MET A 1 5.60 7.64 -17.00
CA MET A 1 4.34 7.29 -17.69
C MET A 1 3.40 6.59 -16.73
N SER A 2 2.14 7.00 -16.77
CA SER A 2 1.11 6.37 -15.94
C SER A 2 0.72 4.99 -16.48
N VAL A 3 0.34 4.10 -15.59
CA VAL A 3 -0.28 2.82 -15.93
C VAL A 3 -1.71 3.08 -16.43
N ARG A 4 -2.06 2.54 -17.58
CA ARG A 4 -3.38 2.71 -18.19
C ARG A 4 -4.18 1.42 -18.14
N LEU A 5 -5.48 1.53 -18.29
CA LEU A 5 -6.34 0.36 -18.42
C LEU A 5 -5.87 -0.53 -19.58
N GLY A 6 -5.72 -1.81 -19.33
CA GLY A 6 -5.22 -2.77 -20.29
C GLY A 6 -3.71 -2.96 -20.28
N ASP A 7 -2.98 -2.10 -19.59
CA ASP A 7 -1.52 -2.27 -19.45
C ASP A 7 -1.22 -3.39 -18.45
N ILE A 8 -0.05 -4.02 -18.63
CA ILE A 8 0.48 -4.94 -17.63
C ILE A 8 1.02 -4.09 -16.47
N ALA A 9 0.56 -4.38 -15.26
CA ALA A 9 1.04 -3.69 -14.06
C ALA A 9 2.54 -3.92 -13.91
N PRO A 10 3.36 -2.85 -13.77
CA PRO A 10 4.81 -3.00 -13.62
C PRO A 10 5.16 -3.90 -12.43
N ASP A 11 6.08 -4.85 -12.66
CA ASP A 11 6.62 -5.67 -11.59
C ASP A 11 7.67 -4.90 -10.79
N PHE A 12 7.83 -5.25 -9.54
CA PHE A 12 8.84 -4.65 -8.68
C PHE A 12 9.19 -5.59 -7.53
N THR A 13 10.32 -5.30 -6.89
CA THR A 13 10.72 -5.92 -5.63
C THR A 13 10.78 -4.81 -4.58
N ALA A 14 10.12 -5.01 -3.45
CA ALA A 14 10.05 -3.99 -2.42
C ALA A 14 10.09 -4.59 -1.02
N GLN A 15 10.60 -3.80 -0.06
CA GLN A 15 10.54 -4.14 1.35
C GLN A 15 9.17 -3.74 1.91
N THR A 16 8.58 -4.64 2.67
CA THR A 16 7.27 -4.43 3.28
C THR A 16 7.30 -4.83 4.75
N THR A 17 6.21 -4.54 5.44
CA THR A 17 6.02 -4.98 6.83
C THR A 17 5.96 -6.51 6.98
N GLN A 18 5.81 -7.23 5.88
CA GLN A 18 5.82 -8.71 5.85
C GLN A 18 7.06 -9.27 5.14
N GLY A 19 8.14 -8.48 5.02
CA GLY A 19 9.37 -8.86 4.37
C GLY A 19 9.46 -8.41 2.92
N GLU A 20 10.48 -8.87 2.21
CA GLU A 20 10.66 -8.54 0.80
C GLU A 20 9.62 -9.25 -0.06
N ILE A 21 8.99 -8.51 -0.97
CA ILE A 21 7.98 -9.02 -1.88
C ILE A 21 8.39 -8.73 -3.32
N LYS A 22 8.30 -9.75 -4.17
CA LYS A 22 8.33 -9.62 -5.64
C LYS A 22 6.87 -9.58 -6.08
N PHE A 23 6.43 -8.46 -6.60
CA PHE A 23 5.00 -8.17 -6.76
C PHE A 23 4.25 -9.20 -7.60
N HIS A 24 4.73 -9.50 -8.80
CA HIS A 24 4.05 -10.47 -9.68
C HIS A 24 4.04 -11.88 -9.08
N ASP A 25 5.14 -12.30 -8.46
CA ASP A 25 5.22 -13.60 -7.79
C ASP A 25 4.27 -13.66 -6.59
N TRP A 26 4.26 -12.61 -5.80
CA TRP A 26 3.37 -12.50 -4.63
C TRP A 26 1.90 -12.53 -5.05
N LEU A 27 1.56 -11.82 -6.12
CA LEU A 27 0.19 -11.73 -6.63
C LEU A 27 -0.29 -13.08 -7.19
N GLY A 28 0.56 -13.79 -7.92
CA GLY A 28 0.22 -15.07 -8.55
C GLY A 28 -0.99 -14.94 -9.48
N ASP A 29 -1.98 -15.80 -9.29
CA ASP A 29 -3.22 -15.81 -10.07
C ASP A 29 -4.33 -14.97 -9.43
N SER A 30 -4.02 -14.23 -8.37
CA SER A 30 -4.99 -13.41 -7.65
C SER A 30 -5.20 -12.07 -8.34
N TRP A 31 -6.34 -11.44 -8.08
CA TRP A 31 -6.53 -10.02 -8.31
C TRP A 31 -5.72 -9.25 -7.27
N GLY A 32 -5.29 -8.05 -7.60
CA GLY A 32 -4.52 -7.22 -6.68
C GLY A 32 -5.12 -5.83 -6.55
N VAL A 33 -5.07 -5.29 -5.32
CA VAL A 33 -5.36 -3.89 -5.06
C VAL A 33 -4.11 -3.27 -4.45
N LEU A 34 -3.49 -2.36 -5.19
CA LEU A 34 -2.36 -1.57 -4.73
C LEU A 34 -2.85 -0.16 -4.47
N PHE A 35 -2.73 0.31 -3.24
CA PHE A 35 -3.16 1.65 -2.89
C PHE A 35 -2.06 2.40 -2.16
N SER A 36 -2.04 3.71 -2.34
CA SER A 36 -1.08 4.58 -1.68
C SER A 36 -1.75 5.52 -0.69
N HIS A 37 -1.00 5.92 0.33
CA HIS A 37 -1.42 6.96 1.27
C HIS A 37 -0.29 7.98 1.42
N PRO A 38 -0.60 9.27 1.69
CA PRO A 38 0.43 10.30 1.73
C PRO A 38 1.42 10.15 2.87
N LYS A 39 0.96 9.79 4.07
CA LYS A 39 1.81 9.77 5.25
C LYS A 39 1.21 8.89 6.35
N ASP A 40 2.08 8.16 7.07
CA ASP A 40 1.70 7.40 8.26
C ASP A 40 1.25 8.34 9.40
N PHE A 41 0.55 7.79 10.37
CA PHE A 41 0.10 8.48 11.59
C PHE A 41 -0.86 9.65 11.35
N THR A 42 -1.47 9.75 10.17
CA THR A 42 -2.53 10.74 9.93
C THR A 42 -3.90 10.12 10.25
N PRO A 43 -4.86 10.91 10.79
CA PRO A 43 -6.17 10.36 11.18
C PRO A 43 -6.94 9.70 10.04
N VAL A 44 -6.96 10.33 8.86
CA VAL A 44 -7.69 9.80 7.70
C VAL A 44 -7.08 8.49 7.22
N CYS A 45 -5.74 8.44 7.09
CA CYS A 45 -5.04 7.23 6.65
C CYS A 45 -5.21 6.10 7.68
N THR A 46 -5.17 6.41 8.97
CA THR A 46 -5.40 5.43 10.05
C THR A 46 -6.79 4.80 9.91
N THR A 47 -7.81 5.61 9.70
CA THR A 47 -9.19 5.14 9.52
C THR A 47 -9.33 4.28 8.28
N GLU A 48 -8.75 4.71 7.15
CA GLU A 48 -8.81 3.98 5.89
C GLU A 48 -8.16 2.59 6.00
N LEU A 49 -6.94 2.52 6.54
CA LEU A 49 -6.24 1.24 6.67
C LEU A 49 -6.92 0.31 7.68
N GLY A 50 -7.44 0.86 8.78
CA GLY A 50 -8.21 0.08 9.72
C GLY A 50 -9.46 -0.52 9.10
N TYR A 51 -10.16 0.24 8.26
CA TYR A 51 -11.32 -0.25 7.55
C TYR A 51 -10.96 -1.35 6.54
N VAL A 52 -9.88 -1.17 5.77
CA VAL A 52 -9.39 -2.20 4.84
C VAL A 52 -9.05 -3.49 5.59
N ALA A 53 -8.42 -3.38 6.76
CA ALA A 53 -8.11 -4.54 7.59
C ALA A 53 -9.39 -5.28 8.05
N LYS A 54 -10.43 -4.54 8.39
CA LYS A 54 -11.72 -5.11 8.81
C LYS A 54 -12.41 -5.88 7.70
N ILE A 55 -12.33 -5.39 6.46
CA ILE A 55 -12.99 -6.02 5.31
C ILE A 55 -12.09 -6.98 4.54
N LYS A 56 -10.85 -7.20 4.99
CA LYS A 56 -9.92 -8.10 4.31
C LYS A 56 -10.50 -9.51 4.08
N PRO A 57 -11.26 -10.11 5.00
CA PRO A 57 -11.91 -11.40 4.71
C PRO A 57 -12.78 -11.39 3.46
N GLU A 58 -13.40 -10.27 3.12
CA GLU A 58 -14.19 -10.13 1.89
C GLU A 58 -13.29 -10.12 0.65
N PHE A 59 -12.11 -9.51 0.73
CA PHE A 59 -11.11 -9.57 -0.32
C PHE A 59 -10.61 -11.01 -0.49
N ASP A 60 -10.31 -11.70 0.60
CA ASP A 60 -9.81 -13.07 0.57
C ASP A 60 -10.80 -14.03 -0.09
N LYS A 61 -12.10 -13.89 0.19
CA LYS A 61 -13.16 -14.69 -0.43
C LYS A 61 -13.21 -14.52 -1.94
N ARG A 62 -12.80 -13.37 -2.46
CA ARG A 62 -12.84 -13.03 -3.88
C ARG A 62 -11.50 -13.24 -4.57
N ASN A 63 -10.56 -13.87 -3.89
CA ASN A 63 -9.19 -14.09 -4.38
C ASN A 63 -8.51 -12.75 -4.75
N VAL A 64 -8.65 -11.74 -3.90
CA VAL A 64 -8.07 -10.42 -4.07
C VAL A 64 -7.02 -10.18 -2.98
N LYS A 65 -5.81 -9.85 -3.38
CA LYS A 65 -4.74 -9.46 -2.46
C LYS A 65 -4.63 -7.95 -2.39
N VAL A 66 -4.37 -7.44 -1.19
CA VAL A 66 -4.29 -6.00 -0.92
C VAL A 66 -2.89 -5.67 -0.45
N ILE A 67 -2.34 -4.58 -0.97
CA ILE A 67 -1.02 -4.08 -0.57
C ILE A 67 -1.05 -2.56 -0.52
N GLY A 68 -0.55 -1.99 0.59
CA GLY A 68 -0.47 -0.55 0.77
C GLY A 68 0.92 -0.02 0.48
N LEU A 69 1.04 1.28 0.25
CA LEU A 69 2.31 1.94 -0.06
C LEU A 69 2.32 3.38 0.42
N SER A 70 3.45 3.80 0.99
CA SER A 70 3.80 5.22 1.11
C SER A 70 5.32 5.37 1.08
N VAL A 71 5.80 6.62 1.07
CA VAL A 71 7.24 6.91 1.12
C VAL A 71 7.83 6.78 2.52
N ASP A 72 7.00 6.58 3.54
CA ASP A 72 7.48 6.33 4.89
C ASP A 72 8.22 4.98 4.96
N SER A 73 9.11 4.82 5.94
CA SER A 73 9.90 3.60 6.09
C SER A 73 9.06 2.42 6.57
N VAL A 74 9.57 1.20 6.37
CA VAL A 74 8.95 -0.01 6.91
C VAL A 74 8.85 0.08 8.43
N GLU A 75 9.87 0.62 9.10
CA GLU A 75 9.84 0.82 10.56
C GLU A 75 8.71 1.74 11.00
N SER A 76 8.47 2.83 10.26
CA SER A 76 7.35 3.73 10.51
C SER A 76 6.02 3.01 10.35
N HIS A 77 5.87 2.20 9.31
CA HIS A 77 4.67 1.40 9.08
C HIS A 77 4.43 0.41 10.22
N GLU A 78 5.45 -0.25 10.72
CA GLU A 78 5.33 -1.20 11.82
C GLU A 78 4.85 -0.53 13.11
N LYS A 79 5.38 0.64 13.41
CA LYS A 79 4.95 1.43 14.57
C LYS A 79 3.50 1.89 14.42
N TRP A 80 3.14 2.31 13.23
CA TRP A 80 1.79 2.76 12.93
C TRP A 80 0.76 1.63 12.98
N GLU A 81 1.14 0.41 12.57
CA GLU A 81 0.28 -0.77 12.68
C GLU A 81 -0.21 -0.99 14.10
N SER A 82 0.64 -0.76 15.08
CA SER A 82 0.28 -0.85 16.50
C SER A 82 -0.82 0.15 16.85
N ASP A 83 -0.68 1.40 16.41
CA ASP A 83 -1.69 2.44 16.63
C ASP A 83 -3.00 2.14 15.91
N ILE A 84 -2.94 1.64 14.69
CA ILE A 84 -4.12 1.23 13.93
C ILE A 84 -4.87 0.11 14.66
N GLY A 85 -4.14 -0.88 15.15
CA GLY A 85 -4.72 -1.98 15.92
C GLY A 85 -5.44 -1.51 17.17
N GLU A 86 -4.84 -0.56 17.91
CA GLU A 86 -5.44 0.01 19.12
C GLU A 86 -6.67 0.87 18.81
N THR A 87 -6.57 1.77 17.85
CA THR A 87 -7.63 2.77 17.59
C THR A 87 -8.78 2.20 16.78
N GLN A 88 -8.51 1.27 15.87
CA GLN A 88 -9.53 0.70 14.97
C GLN A 88 -10.02 -0.68 15.42
N GLY A 89 -9.40 -1.26 16.42
CA GLY A 89 -9.79 -2.56 16.98
C GLY A 89 -9.50 -3.76 16.07
N THR A 90 -8.71 -3.57 15.02
CA THR A 90 -8.33 -4.64 14.10
C THR A 90 -6.87 -4.45 13.69
N PRO A 91 -6.01 -5.47 13.85
CA PRO A 91 -4.62 -5.37 13.40
C PRO A 91 -4.55 -5.29 11.88
N VAL A 92 -3.53 -4.61 11.36
CA VAL A 92 -3.25 -4.57 9.92
C VAL A 92 -2.81 -5.98 9.49
N ASN A 93 -3.50 -6.54 8.52
CA ASN A 93 -3.33 -7.92 8.08
C ASN A 93 -2.96 -8.05 6.60
N PHE A 94 -2.39 -7.01 6.04
CA PHE A 94 -1.88 -6.97 4.67
C PHE A 94 -0.52 -6.26 4.66
N PRO A 95 0.34 -6.54 3.65
CA PRO A 95 1.66 -5.90 3.60
C PRO A 95 1.57 -4.42 3.24
N MET A 96 2.51 -3.65 3.78
CA MET A 96 2.65 -2.22 3.50
C MET A 96 4.08 -1.95 3.03
N ILE A 97 4.22 -1.40 1.83
CA ILE A 97 5.51 -1.09 1.21
C ILE A 97 6.07 0.20 1.82
N GLY A 98 7.32 0.13 2.27
CA GLY A 98 8.09 1.31 2.67
C GLY A 98 8.91 1.80 1.48
N ASP A 99 8.36 2.72 0.71
CA ASP A 99 8.95 3.20 -0.55
C ASP A 99 9.77 4.48 -0.37
N SER A 100 10.73 4.43 0.58
CA SER A 100 11.53 5.60 0.95
C SER A 100 12.33 6.19 -0.21
N ASP A 101 12.75 5.37 -1.16
CA ASP A 101 13.47 5.81 -2.36
C ASP A 101 12.55 6.15 -3.53
N ARG A 102 11.24 6.03 -3.36
CA ARG A 102 10.20 6.34 -4.35
C ARG A 102 10.26 5.51 -5.62
N THR A 103 10.90 4.36 -5.60
CA THR A 103 11.03 3.49 -6.78
C THR A 103 9.66 3.03 -7.29
N VAL A 104 8.85 2.47 -6.41
CA VAL A 104 7.50 1.98 -6.76
C VAL A 104 6.55 3.14 -7.05
N SER A 105 6.63 4.19 -6.25
CA SER A 105 5.79 5.39 -6.42
C SER A 105 5.99 6.03 -7.79
N ASN A 106 7.23 6.13 -8.25
CA ASN A 106 7.54 6.66 -9.58
C ASN A 106 7.10 5.71 -10.69
N LEU A 107 7.24 4.40 -10.46
CA LEU A 107 6.86 3.38 -11.43
C LEU A 107 5.35 3.42 -11.73
N TYR A 108 4.53 3.72 -10.73
CA TYR A 108 3.08 3.80 -10.84
C TYR A 108 2.55 5.25 -10.92
N ASP A 109 3.45 6.23 -11.05
CA ASP A 109 3.11 7.65 -11.16
C ASP A 109 2.24 8.14 -9.98
N MET A 110 2.64 7.74 -8.77
CA MET A 110 1.92 8.08 -7.53
C MET A 110 2.38 9.40 -6.90
N ILE A 111 3.42 10.03 -7.44
CA ILE A 111 3.92 11.32 -6.95
C ILE A 111 3.49 12.39 -7.93
N HIS A 112 2.70 13.34 -7.43
CA HIS A 112 2.16 14.42 -8.26
C HIS A 112 2.91 15.73 -7.98
N PRO A 113 3.67 16.26 -8.95
CA PRO A 113 4.51 17.45 -8.70
C PRO A 113 3.72 18.70 -8.31
N ASN A 114 2.47 18.80 -8.75
CA ASN A 114 1.62 19.95 -8.43
C ASN A 114 0.90 19.83 -7.06
N ALA A 115 0.91 18.64 -6.46
CA ALA A 115 0.33 18.43 -5.13
C ALA A 115 1.44 18.45 -4.07
N ASN A 116 2.36 17.47 -4.14
CA ASN A 116 3.51 17.39 -3.25
C ASN A 116 4.52 16.42 -3.92
N ASP A 117 5.73 16.89 -4.15
CA ASP A 117 6.75 16.09 -4.83
C ASP A 117 7.50 15.13 -3.90
N THR A 118 7.22 15.14 -2.60
CA THR A 118 7.88 14.31 -1.61
C THR A 118 7.02 13.19 -1.04
N MET A 119 5.71 13.25 -1.24
CA MET A 119 4.76 12.26 -0.75
C MET A 119 3.90 11.72 -1.88
N THR A 120 3.45 10.47 -1.71
CA THR A 120 2.48 9.89 -2.66
C THR A 120 1.12 10.54 -2.50
N VAL A 121 0.39 10.61 -3.60
CA VAL A 121 -1.04 10.96 -3.56
C VAL A 121 -1.85 9.70 -3.24
N ARG A 122 -3.11 9.86 -2.86
CA ARG A 122 -4.01 8.72 -2.68
C ARG A 122 -4.37 8.17 -4.04
N SER A 123 -3.97 6.95 -4.31
CA SER A 123 -4.24 6.26 -5.57
C SER A 123 -4.59 4.82 -5.30
N VAL A 124 -5.44 4.26 -6.14
CA VAL A 124 -5.82 2.85 -6.07
C VAL A 124 -5.68 2.24 -7.46
N PHE A 125 -4.94 1.14 -7.53
CA PHE A 125 -4.75 0.38 -8.77
C PHE A 125 -5.26 -1.04 -8.60
#